data_9cd52085524abcfad38cca35c286fcf8
#
_entry.id   9cd52085524abcfad38cca35c286fcf8
#
_cell.length_a   1.000
_cell.length_b   1.000
_cell.length_c   1.000
_cell.angle_alpha   90.00
_cell.angle_beta   90.00
_cell.angle_gamma   90.00
#
_symmetry.space_group_name_H-M   'P 1'
#
loop_
_entity.id
_entity.type
_entity.pdbx_description
1 polymer ?
#
loop_
_entity_poly.entity_id
_entity_poly.type
_entity_poly.pdbx_seq_one_letter_code
_entity_poly.pdbx_strand_id
1 'polypeptide(L)'
;MRTSRFPLFTNKQTPADADIVSHQLMLRAGLIEKIGAGLYTWQPLGLRVLRRVEQVVREEMDRLGGLEVLMPAVQPAELWQESGRWGVYGAELLRLTDRHERDFCIGPTHEEVITDYLRRELRSYRQLPLTYYQIQTKFRDEIRPRFGVMRAREFVMKDAYSFHLDQASLAQTYADMHEAYTRIFQRLGLRARSVGADSGAIGGSMSEEFMVLADSGEDAIASCNQCDYAANTELAESRPNAPIDTPLAEPEQAYTPNIHSVEEQCKLLGISPTQVVKSLVVMADEVPAVLFVCGDDDLNEVKAANALAATNFRLADPAEALAATGMPNGFVGPKGLPEGLRQLVDQRAARLINFSSGAGQADYHWLNLNWERDTPLPTIADLRTAQPGEGCPRCDTGVLEIQRGIEVGHIFQLGSKYSEAMNARILDEHGEQQALLMGCYGIGVSRVVAAAIEQNHDDQGIQWPQPLAPFDVAIVSIGAERSEAVAQAAEQLYTALQAAGLEPLLDDRDARPGVKFADMELIGIPHRIVVGERGIESGTLEYRARGADQSEDIAIDAVVDQLIERIGSPSSSSAG
;
A
#
# COMPACT_ATOMS: atom_id res chain seq x y z
N MET A 1 -22.70 -20.09 -15.10
CA MET A 1 -22.91 -19.11 -16.21
C MET A 1 -22.57 -19.74 -17.55
N ARG A 2 -23.05 -19.16 -18.68
CA ARG A 2 -22.79 -19.63 -20.06
C ARG A 2 -22.30 -18.45 -20.90
N THR A 3 -21.34 -18.67 -21.75
CA THR A 3 -20.78 -17.59 -22.60
C THR A 3 -21.80 -17.06 -23.63
N SER A 4 -22.81 -17.85 -24.01
CA SER A 4 -23.93 -17.37 -24.82
C SER A 4 -24.82 -16.30 -24.14
N ARG A 5 -24.74 -16.17 -22.80
CA ARG A 5 -25.48 -15.20 -21.98
C ARG A 5 -24.57 -14.32 -21.11
N PHE A 6 -23.29 -14.62 -21.09
CA PHE A 6 -22.26 -13.90 -20.36
C PHE A 6 -21.11 -13.62 -21.32
N PRO A 7 -21.17 -12.51 -22.08
CA PRO A 7 -20.20 -12.21 -23.10
C PRO A 7 -18.80 -11.98 -22.49
N LEU A 8 -17.78 -12.57 -23.09
CA LEU A 8 -16.38 -12.35 -22.76
C LEU A 8 -15.84 -11.24 -23.66
N PHE A 9 -15.35 -10.16 -23.06
CA PHE A 9 -14.78 -9.00 -23.76
C PHE A 9 -13.25 -9.09 -23.84
N THR A 10 -12.73 -10.26 -24.23
CA THR A 10 -11.29 -10.50 -24.33
C THR A 10 -10.69 -9.76 -25.53
N ASN A 11 -9.46 -9.23 -25.36
CA ASN A 11 -8.71 -8.55 -26.41
C ASN A 11 -7.29 -9.17 -26.53
N LYS A 12 -6.86 -9.42 -27.78
CA LYS A 12 -5.51 -9.93 -28.05
C LYS A 12 -4.45 -8.86 -27.93
N GLN A 13 -4.79 -7.60 -28.21
CA GLN A 13 -3.86 -6.48 -28.23
C GLN A 13 -3.76 -5.87 -26.84
N THR A 14 -2.55 -5.57 -26.41
CA THR A 14 -2.30 -4.79 -25.21
C THR A 14 -2.46 -3.31 -25.54
N PRO A 15 -3.31 -2.56 -24.80
CA PRO A 15 -3.42 -1.12 -24.97
C PRO A 15 -2.07 -0.42 -24.73
N ALA A 16 -1.75 0.57 -25.57
CA ALA A 16 -0.45 1.26 -25.54
C ALA A 16 -0.20 2.08 -24.27
N ASP A 17 -1.27 2.43 -23.54
CA ASP A 17 -1.24 3.21 -22.30
C ASP A 17 -1.27 2.34 -21.02
N ALA A 18 -1.13 1.02 -21.16
CA ALA A 18 -1.07 0.10 -20.03
C ALA A 18 0.39 -0.32 -19.76
N ASP A 19 1.00 0.28 -18.73
CA ASP A 19 2.42 0.11 -18.42
C ASP A 19 2.73 -1.17 -17.64
N ILE A 20 1.89 -1.54 -16.66
CA ILE A 20 2.10 -2.68 -15.77
C ILE A 20 1.21 -3.88 -16.14
N VAL A 21 1.65 -5.08 -15.72
CA VAL A 21 1.00 -6.33 -16.11
C VAL A 21 -0.46 -6.41 -15.69
N SER A 22 -0.79 -6.02 -14.45
CA SER A 22 -2.19 -6.05 -13.99
C SER A 22 -3.09 -5.15 -14.84
N HIS A 23 -2.66 -3.94 -15.19
CA HIS A 23 -3.42 -3.04 -16.05
C HIS A 23 -3.64 -3.64 -17.44
N GLN A 24 -2.57 -4.20 -18.04
CA GLN A 24 -2.64 -4.87 -19.34
C GLN A 24 -3.62 -6.05 -19.32
N LEU A 25 -3.48 -6.93 -18.33
CA LEU A 25 -4.31 -8.13 -18.25
C LEU A 25 -5.76 -7.83 -17.88
N MET A 26 -6.03 -6.85 -17.02
CA MET A 26 -7.40 -6.44 -16.69
C MET A 26 -8.15 -5.91 -17.90
N LEU A 27 -7.51 -5.10 -18.76
CA LEU A 27 -8.09 -4.62 -20.02
C LEU A 27 -8.25 -5.76 -21.05
N ARG A 28 -7.22 -6.60 -21.20
CA ARG A 28 -7.24 -7.70 -22.18
C ARG A 28 -8.24 -8.80 -21.83
N ALA A 29 -8.34 -9.15 -20.54
CA ALA A 29 -9.30 -10.17 -20.09
C ALA A 29 -10.75 -9.67 -19.97
N GLY A 30 -10.99 -8.37 -20.21
CA GLY A 30 -12.33 -7.78 -20.09
C GLY A 30 -12.82 -7.71 -18.64
N LEU A 31 -11.93 -7.37 -17.71
CA LEU A 31 -12.28 -7.10 -16.32
C LEU A 31 -12.71 -5.65 -16.11
N ILE A 32 -12.06 -4.74 -16.81
CA ILE A 32 -12.34 -3.29 -16.75
C ILE A 32 -12.35 -2.67 -18.15
N GLU A 33 -13.00 -1.53 -18.26
CA GLU A 33 -13.01 -0.66 -19.44
C GLU A 33 -12.69 0.78 -19.03
N LYS A 34 -11.76 1.44 -19.72
CA LYS A 34 -11.38 2.82 -19.42
C LYS A 34 -12.40 3.81 -19.98
N ILE A 35 -12.96 4.66 -19.10
CA ILE A 35 -13.87 5.76 -19.49
C ILE A 35 -13.09 7.07 -19.60
N GLY A 36 -12.13 7.28 -18.73
CA GLY A 36 -11.27 8.47 -18.66
C GLY A 36 -10.02 8.20 -17.85
N ALA A 37 -9.18 9.21 -17.69
CA ALA A 37 -7.96 9.09 -16.87
C ALA A 37 -8.33 8.75 -15.42
N GLY A 38 -7.93 7.56 -14.94
CA GLY A 38 -8.24 7.06 -13.61
C GLY A 38 -9.71 6.71 -13.35
N LEU A 39 -10.53 6.57 -14.40
CA LEU A 39 -11.95 6.20 -14.31
C LEU A 39 -12.21 4.95 -15.13
N TYR A 40 -12.72 3.89 -14.50
CA TYR A 40 -12.93 2.59 -15.11
C TYR A 40 -14.33 2.04 -14.82
N THR A 41 -14.94 1.46 -15.85
CA THR A 41 -16.10 0.57 -15.66
C THR A 41 -15.60 -0.83 -15.31
N TRP A 42 -16.08 -1.39 -14.22
CA TRP A 42 -15.88 -2.81 -13.91
C TRP A 42 -16.87 -3.61 -14.77
N GLN A 43 -16.32 -4.41 -15.69
CA GLN A 43 -17.13 -5.26 -16.54
C GLN A 43 -17.66 -6.47 -15.75
N PRO A 44 -18.66 -7.22 -16.25
CA PRO A 44 -19.29 -8.31 -15.50
C PRO A 44 -18.30 -9.32 -14.90
N LEU A 45 -17.23 -9.64 -15.64
CA LEU A 45 -16.18 -10.56 -15.18
C LEU A 45 -15.36 -9.96 -14.03
N GLY A 46 -14.91 -8.73 -14.19
CA GLY A 46 -14.15 -8.03 -13.17
C GLY A 46 -14.94 -7.75 -11.90
N LEU A 47 -16.25 -7.42 -12.07
CA LEU A 47 -17.14 -7.20 -10.92
C LEU A 47 -17.30 -8.48 -10.08
N ARG A 48 -17.30 -9.68 -10.70
CA ARG A 48 -17.33 -10.93 -9.95
C ARG A 48 -16.09 -11.08 -9.05
N VAL A 49 -14.90 -10.80 -9.57
CA VAL A 49 -13.65 -10.81 -8.79
C VAL A 49 -13.69 -9.79 -7.67
N LEU A 50 -14.13 -8.56 -7.96
CA LEU A 50 -14.28 -7.50 -6.96
C LEU A 50 -15.20 -7.94 -5.81
N ARG A 51 -16.34 -8.56 -6.13
CA ARG A 51 -17.31 -9.08 -5.15
C ARG A 51 -16.74 -10.22 -4.29
N ARG A 52 -15.85 -11.05 -4.83
CA ARG A 52 -15.12 -12.07 -4.05
C ARG A 52 -14.23 -11.43 -2.99
N VAL A 53 -13.50 -10.36 -3.35
CA VAL A 53 -12.71 -9.60 -2.38
C VAL A 53 -13.60 -8.99 -1.31
N GLU A 54 -14.68 -8.31 -1.69
CA GLU A 54 -15.64 -7.70 -0.77
C GLU A 54 -16.23 -8.73 0.21
N GLN A 55 -16.54 -9.94 -0.27
CA GLN A 55 -17.12 -11.01 0.55
C GLN A 55 -16.15 -11.45 1.65
N VAL A 56 -14.89 -11.73 1.31
CA VAL A 56 -13.87 -12.11 2.28
C VAL A 56 -13.65 -11.01 3.32
N VAL A 57 -13.65 -9.75 2.86
CA VAL A 57 -13.49 -8.60 3.76
C VAL A 57 -14.68 -8.49 4.73
N ARG A 58 -15.94 -8.63 4.27
CA ARG A 58 -17.13 -8.61 5.13
C ARG A 58 -17.07 -9.69 6.19
N GLU A 59 -16.78 -10.93 5.79
CA GLU A 59 -16.73 -12.06 6.71
C GLU A 59 -15.71 -11.84 7.84
N GLU A 60 -14.56 -11.24 7.55
CA GLU A 60 -13.57 -10.93 8.60
C GLU A 60 -13.97 -9.73 9.47
N MET A 61 -14.61 -8.71 8.89
CA MET A 61 -15.13 -7.58 9.67
C MET A 61 -16.29 -8.02 10.60
N ASP A 62 -17.20 -8.82 10.08
CA ASP A 62 -18.32 -9.36 10.88
C ASP A 62 -17.81 -10.28 12.01
N ARG A 63 -16.76 -11.06 11.76
CA ARG A 63 -16.09 -11.90 12.78
C ARG A 63 -15.54 -11.07 13.95
N LEU A 64 -15.10 -9.84 13.68
CA LEU A 64 -14.64 -8.89 14.70
C LEU A 64 -15.80 -8.15 15.41
N GLY A 65 -17.05 -8.43 15.02
CA GLY A 65 -18.23 -7.70 15.53
C GLY A 65 -18.36 -6.29 14.93
N GLY A 66 -17.77 -6.03 13.78
CA GLY A 66 -17.94 -4.79 13.03
C GLY A 66 -19.37 -4.63 12.52
N LEU A 67 -19.90 -3.40 12.53
CA LEU A 67 -21.23 -3.07 12.06
C LEU A 67 -21.16 -2.42 10.68
N GLU A 68 -21.73 -3.07 9.65
CA GLU A 68 -21.74 -2.49 8.30
C GLU A 68 -22.70 -1.30 8.22
N VAL A 69 -22.23 -0.19 7.66
CA VAL A 69 -23.00 1.03 7.39
C VAL A 69 -22.77 1.46 5.93
N LEU A 70 -23.61 2.32 5.41
CA LEU A 70 -23.39 2.97 4.12
C LEU A 70 -23.56 4.48 4.29
N MET A 71 -22.46 5.20 4.26
CA MET A 71 -22.41 6.65 4.41
C MET A 71 -22.47 7.36 3.04
N PRO A 72 -22.92 8.63 2.97
CA PRO A 72 -23.00 9.36 1.72
C PRO A 72 -21.62 9.62 1.09
N ALA A 73 -21.51 9.47 -0.23
CA ALA A 73 -20.30 9.81 -0.98
C ALA A 73 -20.11 11.34 -1.10
N VAL A 74 -21.21 12.10 -1.21
CA VAL A 74 -21.19 13.57 -1.21
C VAL A 74 -21.30 14.06 0.23
N GLN A 75 -20.31 14.83 0.66
CA GLN A 75 -20.16 15.24 2.05
C GLN A 75 -20.25 16.78 2.18
N PRO A 76 -20.95 17.31 3.20
CA PRO A 76 -20.99 18.74 3.47
C PRO A 76 -19.62 19.30 3.81
N ALA A 77 -19.29 20.48 3.27
CA ALA A 77 -18.03 21.17 3.58
C ALA A 77 -17.86 21.50 5.06
N GLU A 78 -18.96 21.75 5.76
CA GLU A 78 -18.98 22.12 7.18
C GLU A 78 -18.27 21.07 8.06
N LEU A 79 -18.43 19.76 7.77
CA LEU A 79 -17.77 18.70 8.51
C LEU A 79 -16.25 18.74 8.35
N TRP A 80 -15.80 19.00 7.12
CA TRP A 80 -14.38 19.14 6.79
C TRP A 80 -13.76 20.42 7.33
N GLN A 81 -14.55 21.49 7.40
CA GLN A 81 -14.15 22.76 8.05
C GLN A 81 -14.03 22.57 9.56
N GLU A 82 -14.97 21.85 10.18
CA GLU A 82 -14.95 21.55 11.61
C GLU A 82 -13.74 20.70 12.02
N SER A 83 -13.34 19.71 11.21
CA SER A 83 -12.13 18.92 11.44
C SER A 83 -10.83 19.67 11.11
N GLY A 84 -10.92 20.83 10.46
CA GLY A 84 -9.78 21.62 9.97
C GLY A 84 -9.16 21.09 8.67
N ARG A 85 -9.69 20.00 8.10
CA ARG A 85 -9.09 19.36 6.88
C ARG A 85 -9.51 20.00 5.58
N TRP A 86 -10.56 20.84 5.54
CA TRP A 86 -10.99 21.50 4.30
C TRP A 86 -9.87 22.27 3.60
N GLY A 87 -9.03 22.98 4.36
CA GLY A 87 -7.91 23.77 3.82
C GLY A 87 -6.65 22.95 3.54
N VAL A 88 -6.36 21.95 4.38
CA VAL A 88 -5.07 21.25 4.38
C VAL A 88 -5.05 19.97 3.53
N TYR A 89 -6.22 19.39 3.16
CA TYR A 89 -6.25 18.19 2.33
C TYR A 89 -5.75 18.42 0.90
N GLY A 90 -5.73 19.66 0.45
CA GLY A 90 -5.15 20.03 -0.83
C GLY A 90 -6.10 19.82 -2.03
N ALA A 91 -5.49 19.71 -3.21
CA ALA A 91 -6.19 19.65 -4.50
C ALA A 91 -6.86 18.29 -4.77
N GLU A 92 -6.44 17.23 -4.09
CA GLU A 92 -7.04 15.90 -4.23
C GLU A 92 -8.47 15.83 -3.70
N LEU A 93 -8.89 16.79 -2.85
CA LEU A 93 -10.28 16.91 -2.41
C LEU A 93 -11.11 17.56 -3.52
N LEU A 94 -11.91 16.76 -4.24
CA LEU A 94 -12.82 17.27 -5.27
C LEU A 94 -13.97 18.03 -4.63
N ARG A 95 -13.94 19.36 -4.71
CA ARG A 95 -14.95 20.26 -4.18
C ARG A 95 -15.99 20.59 -5.23
N LEU A 96 -17.23 20.74 -4.79
CA LEU A 96 -18.36 21.09 -5.64
C LEU A 96 -19.34 21.99 -4.88
N THR A 97 -20.14 22.74 -5.61
CA THR A 97 -21.18 23.62 -5.05
C THR A 97 -22.53 23.17 -5.57
N ASP A 98 -23.53 23.04 -4.70
CA ASP A 98 -24.88 22.68 -5.10
C ASP A 98 -25.63 23.88 -5.72
N ARG A 99 -26.87 23.63 -6.20
CA ARG A 99 -27.72 24.68 -6.78
C ARG A 99 -28.13 25.79 -5.82
N HIS A 100 -27.89 25.63 -4.53
CA HIS A 100 -28.16 26.60 -3.48
C HIS A 100 -26.89 27.28 -2.97
N GLU A 101 -25.79 27.18 -3.73
CA GLU A 101 -24.48 27.76 -3.43
C GLU A 101 -23.86 27.24 -2.11
N ARG A 102 -24.20 25.99 -1.71
CA ARG A 102 -23.58 25.32 -0.56
C ARG A 102 -22.44 24.45 -1.03
N ASP A 103 -21.33 24.51 -0.32
CA ASP A 103 -20.12 23.76 -0.62
C ASP A 103 -20.19 22.32 -0.12
N PHE A 104 -19.72 21.41 -0.93
CA PHE A 104 -19.59 19.97 -0.68
C PHE A 104 -18.28 19.45 -1.21
N CYS A 105 -17.94 18.20 -0.89
CA CYS A 105 -16.90 17.45 -1.58
C CYS A 105 -17.39 16.02 -1.89
N ILE A 106 -16.72 15.36 -2.82
CA ILE A 106 -16.83 13.90 -2.95
C ILE A 106 -15.82 13.29 -2.00
N GLY A 107 -16.29 12.44 -1.10
CA GLY A 107 -15.50 11.90 0.00
C GLY A 107 -14.31 11.05 -0.46
N PRO A 108 -13.07 11.47 -0.19
CA PRO A 108 -11.89 10.64 -0.36
C PRO A 108 -11.73 9.63 0.81
N THR A 109 -12.40 9.91 1.92
CA THR A 109 -12.45 9.16 3.19
C THR A 109 -13.65 9.64 4.02
N HIS A 110 -13.95 9.04 5.17
CA HIS A 110 -15.18 9.31 5.92
C HIS A 110 -14.99 9.54 7.43
N GLU A 111 -13.82 9.93 7.90
CA GLU A 111 -13.57 10.21 9.33
C GLU A 111 -14.54 11.25 9.86
N GLU A 112 -14.78 12.33 9.13
CA GLU A 112 -15.68 13.40 9.52
C GLU A 112 -17.13 12.93 9.61
N VAL A 113 -17.59 12.17 8.60
CA VAL A 113 -18.97 11.71 8.52
C VAL A 113 -19.29 10.70 9.63
N ILE A 114 -18.40 9.75 9.90
CA ILE A 114 -18.63 8.75 10.94
C ILE A 114 -18.53 9.37 12.34
N THR A 115 -17.66 10.36 12.53
CA THR A 115 -17.55 11.10 13.80
C THR A 115 -18.83 11.90 14.06
N ASP A 116 -19.37 12.59 13.03
CA ASP A 116 -20.64 13.30 13.13
C ASP A 116 -21.82 12.35 13.41
N TYR A 117 -21.85 11.21 12.73
CA TYR A 117 -22.87 10.18 12.99
C TYR A 117 -22.81 9.71 14.44
N LEU A 118 -21.63 9.33 14.93
CA LEU A 118 -21.51 8.77 16.27
C LEU A 118 -21.78 9.78 17.37
N ARG A 119 -21.33 11.03 17.27
CA ARG A 119 -21.60 12.07 18.29
C ARG A 119 -23.08 12.35 18.47
N ARG A 120 -23.92 12.04 17.47
CA ARG A 120 -25.38 12.17 17.54
C ARG A 120 -26.05 10.92 18.10
N GLU A 121 -25.51 9.74 17.85
CA GLU A 121 -26.15 8.47 18.18
C GLU A 121 -25.67 7.85 19.51
N LEU A 122 -24.41 8.10 19.89
CA LEU A 122 -23.84 7.54 21.12
C LEU A 122 -24.48 8.18 22.37
N ARG A 123 -25.06 7.36 23.24
CA ARG A 123 -25.79 7.78 24.41
C ARG A 123 -25.12 7.42 25.74
N SER A 124 -24.24 6.43 25.72
CA SER A 124 -23.61 5.92 26.95
C SER A 124 -22.24 5.32 26.64
N TYR A 125 -21.26 5.56 27.48
CA TYR A 125 -19.94 4.95 27.43
C TYR A 125 -20.01 3.41 27.43
N ARG A 126 -21.07 2.82 27.96
CA ARG A 126 -21.29 1.35 27.99
C ARG A 126 -21.53 0.74 26.62
N GLN A 127 -21.75 1.56 25.59
CA GLN A 127 -21.88 1.12 24.20
C GLN A 127 -20.52 0.94 23.55
N LEU A 128 -19.44 1.43 24.16
CA LEU A 128 -18.07 1.34 23.65
C LEU A 128 -17.37 0.06 24.16
N PRO A 129 -16.42 -0.51 23.41
CA PRO A 129 -15.99 -0.04 22.09
C PRO A 129 -17.01 -0.36 20.99
N LEU A 130 -17.02 0.45 19.93
CA LEU A 130 -17.84 0.25 18.74
C LEU A 130 -16.96 0.32 17.50
N THR A 131 -17.19 -0.54 16.54
CA THR A 131 -16.53 -0.52 15.23
C THR A 131 -17.57 -0.52 14.13
N TYR A 132 -17.51 0.48 13.26
CA TYR A 132 -18.32 0.57 12.04
C TYR A 132 -17.44 0.38 10.80
N TYR A 133 -17.97 -0.21 9.75
CA TYR A 133 -17.27 -0.29 8.46
C TYR A 133 -18.25 -0.11 7.30
N GLN A 134 -17.70 0.26 6.16
CA GLN A 134 -18.41 0.27 4.88
C GLN A 134 -17.51 -0.23 3.76
N ILE A 135 -18.12 -0.68 2.66
CA ILE A 135 -17.44 -0.89 1.39
C ILE A 135 -18.09 0.03 0.37
N GLN A 136 -17.36 1.05 -0.06
CA GLN A 136 -17.92 2.13 -0.84
C GLN A 136 -16.90 2.73 -1.80
N THR A 137 -17.41 3.33 -2.87
CA THR A 137 -16.63 4.13 -3.81
C THR A 137 -16.09 5.40 -3.14
N LYS A 138 -14.80 5.66 -3.34
CA LYS A 138 -14.09 6.89 -2.96
C LYS A 138 -13.64 7.61 -4.21
N PHE A 139 -13.42 8.91 -4.08
CA PHE A 139 -12.85 9.72 -5.14
C PHE A 139 -11.71 10.58 -4.60
N ARG A 140 -10.55 10.51 -5.26
CA ARG A 140 -9.41 11.39 -5.04
C ARG A 140 -9.00 12.00 -6.36
N ASP A 141 -8.91 13.33 -6.43
CA ASP A 141 -8.55 14.03 -7.67
C ASP A 141 -7.04 13.93 -7.94
N GLU A 142 -6.60 12.69 -8.10
CA GLU A 142 -5.21 12.32 -8.34
C GLU A 142 -4.68 13.03 -9.59
N ILE A 143 -3.57 13.77 -9.44
CA ILE A 143 -2.99 14.57 -10.52
C ILE A 143 -2.41 13.71 -11.65
N ARG A 144 -1.93 12.50 -11.34
CA ARG A 144 -1.32 11.55 -12.29
C ARG A 144 -1.84 10.14 -12.08
N PRO A 145 -3.12 9.87 -12.41
CA PRO A 145 -3.65 8.52 -12.33
C PRO A 145 -2.89 7.62 -13.30
N ARG A 146 -2.45 6.45 -12.82
CA ARG A 146 -1.64 5.49 -13.58
C ARG A 146 -1.89 4.07 -13.10
N PHE A 147 -1.39 3.08 -13.85
CA PHE A 147 -1.44 1.68 -13.46
C PHE A 147 -2.86 1.11 -13.28
N GLY A 148 -3.81 1.57 -14.10
CA GLY A 148 -5.19 1.07 -14.07
C GLY A 148 -5.90 1.40 -12.76
N VAL A 149 -6.51 0.40 -12.14
CA VAL A 149 -7.23 0.54 -10.86
C VAL A 149 -6.29 0.59 -9.64
N MET A 150 -4.99 0.45 -9.84
CA MET A 150 -4.03 0.52 -8.74
C MET A 150 -3.89 1.95 -8.19
N ARG A 151 -3.86 2.95 -9.09
CA ARG A 151 -3.85 4.37 -8.74
C ARG A 151 -4.89 5.13 -9.58
N ALA A 152 -6.15 4.79 -9.36
CA ALA A 152 -7.31 5.39 -9.99
C ALA A 152 -7.81 6.60 -9.19
N ARG A 153 -8.59 7.48 -9.85
CA ARG A 153 -9.27 8.60 -9.19
C ARG A 153 -10.54 8.15 -8.46
N GLU A 154 -11.26 7.20 -9.05
CA GLU A 154 -12.43 6.56 -8.44
C GLU A 154 -12.10 5.09 -8.16
N PHE A 155 -12.33 4.63 -6.93
CA PHE A 155 -11.97 3.29 -6.49
C PHE A 155 -12.86 2.81 -5.34
N VAL A 156 -12.95 1.50 -5.16
CA VAL A 156 -13.70 0.88 -4.06
C VAL A 156 -12.77 0.64 -2.88
N MET A 157 -13.17 1.13 -1.71
CA MET A 157 -12.45 0.96 -0.45
C MET A 157 -13.37 0.36 0.60
N LYS A 158 -12.84 -0.56 1.41
CA LYS A 158 -13.38 -0.84 2.74
C LYS A 158 -12.71 0.12 3.71
N ASP A 159 -13.48 0.92 4.39
CA ASP A 159 -13.04 1.77 5.48
C ASP A 159 -13.82 1.44 6.74
N ALA A 160 -13.08 1.19 7.82
CA ALA A 160 -13.63 0.93 9.14
C ALA A 160 -13.11 1.94 10.15
N TYR A 161 -13.91 2.20 11.17
CA TYR A 161 -13.65 3.19 12.20
C TYR A 161 -14.05 2.62 13.56
N SER A 162 -13.14 2.67 14.52
CA SER A 162 -13.41 2.22 15.88
C SER A 162 -13.39 3.38 16.86
N PHE A 163 -14.16 3.26 17.95
CA PHE A 163 -14.35 4.31 18.95
C PHE A 163 -14.20 3.73 20.35
N HIS A 164 -13.42 4.42 21.19
CA HIS A 164 -12.98 3.93 22.49
C HIS A 164 -12.97 5.05 23.54
N LEU A 165 -13.00 4.69 24.82
CA LEU A 165 -12.76 5.61 25.94
C LEU A 165 -11.28 5.69 26.32
N ASP A 166 -10.54 4.61 26.17
CA ASP A 166 -9.18 4.50 26.67
C ASP A 166 -8.23 3.89 25.62
N GLN A 167 -6.95 4.13 25.84
CA GLN A 167 -5.88 3.70 24.94
C GLN A 167 -5.71 2.17 24.88
N ALA A 168 -6.00 1.46 25.98
CA ALA A 168 -5.87 0.00 26.01
C ALA A 168 -6.91 -0.66 25.11
N SER A 169 -8.16 -0.17 25.15
CA SER A 169 -9.23 -0.62 24.26
C SER A 169 -8.92 -0.33 22.79
N LEU A 170 -8.38 0.86 22.47
CA LEU A 170 -7.95 1.20 21.11
C LEU A 170 -6.82 0.28 20.63
N ALA A 171 -5.81 0.06 21.47
CA ALA A 171 -4.68 -0.82 21.15
C ALA A 171 -5.12 -2.28 20.90
N GLN A 172 -6.08 -2.78 21.68
CA GLN A 172 -6.63 -4.12 21.49
C GLN A 172 -7.35 -4.24 20.13
N THR A 173 -8.25 -3.30 19.81
CA THR A 173 -8.95 -3.32 18.51
C THR A 173 -7.99 -3.15 17.34
N TYR A 174 -6.92 -2.36 17.51
CA TYR A 174 -5.87 -2.24 16.51
C TYR A 174 -5.17 -3.59 16.25
N ALA A 175 -4.82 -4.32 17.31
CA ALA A 175 -4.22 -5.65 17.19
C ALA A 175 -5.18 -6.66 16.52
N ASP A 176 -6.46 -6.65 16.92
CA ASP A 176 -7.48 -7.51 16.31
C ASP A 176 -7.68 -7.21 14.81
N MET A 177 -7.64 -5.93 14.43
CA MET A 177 -7.69 -5.50 13.03
C MET A 177 -6.45 -5.93 12.24
N HIS A 178 -5.26 -5.83 12.83
CA HIS A 178 -4.03 -6.31 12.23
C HIS A 178 -4.12 -7.82 11.90
N GLU A 179 -4.60 -8.62 12.85
CA GLU A 179 -4.82 -10.06 12.64
C GLU A 179 -5.88 -10.32 11.57
N ALA A 180 -6.99 -9.58 11.57
CA ALA A 180 -8.04 -9.72 10.57
C ALA A 180 -7.52 -9.41 9.15
N TYR A 181 -6.72 -8.36 8.98
CA TYR A 181 -6.12 -8.00 7.69
C TYR A 181 -5.15 -9.09 7.22
N THR A 182 -4.33 -9.61 8.13
CA THR A 182 -3.46 -10.75 7.85
C THR A 182 -4.27 -11.94 7.33
N ARG A 183 -5.39 -12.28 7.99
CA ARG A 183 -6.28 -13.37 7.54
C ARG A 183 -6.97 -13.06 6.21
N ILE A 184 -7.41 -11.81 5.98
CA ILE A 184 -8.01 -11.40 4.71
C ILE A 184 -7.06 -11.69 3.56
N PHE A 185 -5.82 -11.21 3.61
CA PHE A 185 -4.87 -11.38 2.53
C PHE A 185 -4.43 -12.84 2.35
N GLN A 186 -4.27 -13.59 3.45
CA GLN A 186 -4.03 -15.04 3.39
C GLN A 186 -5.19 -15.80 2.72
N ARG A 187 -6.44 -15.49 3.09
CA ARG A 187 -7.64 -16.09 2.49
C ARG A 187 -7.77 -15.76 1.00
N LEU A 188 -7.32 -14.58 0.58
CA LEU A 188 -7.28 -14.19 -0.82
C LEU A 188 -6.09 -14.80 -1.58
N GLY A 189 -5.23 -15.57 -0.91
CA GLY A 189 -4.05 -16.21 -1.51
C GLY A 189 -2.92 -15.23 -1.82
N LEU A 190 -2.85 -14.09 -1.12
CA LEU A 190 -1.85 -13.05 -1.35
C LEU A 190 -0.70 -13.14 -0.33
N ARG A 191 0.51 -12.93 -0.81
CA ARG A 191 1.69 -12.73 0.03
C ARG A 191 1.78 -11.26 0.38
N ALA A 192 1.19 -10.91 1.51
CA ALA A 192 1.22 -9.56 2.07
C ALA A 192 2.09 -9.52 3.33
N ARG A 193 2.73 -8.35 3.58
CA ARG A 193 3.51 -8.07 4.78
C ARG A 193 3.03 -6.78 5.41
N SER A 194 2.85 -6.77 6.74
CA SER A 194 2.66 -5.53 7.50
C SER A 194 3.99 -4.81 7.67
N VAL A 195 4.01 -3.51 7.47
CA VAL A 195 5.18 -2.64 7.58
C VAL A 195 4.81 -1.38 8.35
N GLY A 196 5.69 -0.91 9.22
CA GLY A 196 5.52 0.38 9.88
C GLY A 196 5.53 1.51 8.84
N ALA A 197 4.60 2.46 8.97
CA ALA A 197 4.39 3.54 8.03
C ALA A 197 4.13 4.89 8.72
N ASP A 198 4.37 5.98 8.00
CA ASP A 198 3.98 7.32 8.44
C ASP A 198 2.45 7.49 8.36
N SER A 199 1.86 8.21 9.33
CA SER A 199 0.41 8.42 9.36
C SER A 199 -0.08 9.54 8.43
N GLY A 200 0.82 10.33 7.86
CA GLY A 200 0.54 11.36 6.87
C GLY A 200 -0.56 12.35 7.26
N ALA A 201 -1.34 12.79 6.28
CA ALA A 201 -2.44 13.75 6.47
C ALA A 201 -3.59 13.20 7.32
N ILE A 202 -3.75 11.87 7.44
CA ILE A 202 -4.75 11.25 8.30
C ILE A 202 -4.39 11.53 9.77
N GLY A 203 -3.09 11.41 10.11
CA GLY A 203 -2.54 11.64 11.44
C GLY A 203 -2.74 10.44 12.37
N GLY A 204 -2.27 10.59 13.60
CA GLY A 204 -2.29 9.53 14.60
C GLY A 204 -0.89 9.25 15.15
N SER A 205 -0.80 8.36 16.14
CA SER A 205 0.45 8.04 16.83
C SER A 205 1.12 6.75 16.33
N MET A 206 0.39 5.91 15.60
CA MET A 206 0.87 4.63 15.08
C MET A 206 0.10 4.28 13.82
N SER A 207 0.82 3.81 12.80
CA SER A 207 0.20 3.24 11.61
C SER A 207 1.04 2.14 10.99
N GLU A 208 0.36 1.19 10.33
CA GLU A 208 0.97 0.07 9.61
C GLU A 208 0.25 -0.15 8.28
N GLU A 209 1.05 -0.33 7.24
CA GLU A 209 0.60 -0.67 5.89
C GLU A 209 0.71 -2.16 5.63
N PHE A 210 -0.26 -2.70 4.92
CA PHE A 210 -0.20 -4.07 4.38
C PHE A 210 0.22 -4.01 2.93
N MET A 211 1.43 -4.52 2.65
CA MET A 211 2.08 -4.48 1.36
C MET A 211 2.06 -5.84 0.68
N VAL A 212 1.49 -5.91 -0.51
CA VAL A 212 1.65 -7.05 -1.41
C VAL A 212 2.96 -6.90 -2.14
N LEU A 213 3.87 -7.87 -1.97
CA LEU A 213 5.20 -7.83 -2.59
C LEU A 213 5.09 -8.09 -4.10
N ALA A 214 5.51 -7.10 -4.90
CA ALA A 214 5.52 -7.16 -6.35
C ALA A 214 6.52 -6.15 -6.92
N ASP A 215 7.23 -6.51 -7.99
CA ASP A 215 8.25 -5.66 -8.63
C ASP A 215 7.68 -4.35 -9.18
N SER A 216 6.39 -4.35 -9.55
CA SER A 216 5.64 -3.18 -10.01
C SER A 216 5.16 -2.26 -8.87
N GLY A 217 5.44 -2.59 -7.61
CA GLY A 217 5.04 -1.79 -6.44
C GLY A 217 5.62 -0.38 -6.49
N GLU A 218 4.86 0.61 -6.02
CA GLU A 218 5.31 2.01 -5.96
C GLU A 218 6.18 2.28 -4.75
N ASP A 219 5.93 1.57 -3.63
CA ASP A 219 6.60 1.80 -2.36
C ASP A 219 7.81 0.88 -2.19
N ALA A 220 8.85 1.43 -1.59
CA ALA A 220 10.03 0.67 -1.21
C ALA A 220 9.92 0.25 0.26
N ILE A 221 10.16 -1.03 0.53
CA ILE A 221 10.05 -1.64 1.85
C ILE A 221 11.42 -2.16 2.25
N ALA A 222 11.92 -1.72 3.38
CA ALA A 222 13.08 -2.31 4.04
C ALA A 222 12.61 -3.45 4.95
N SER A 223 13.15 -4.64 4.74
CA SER A 223 12.82 -5.81 5.56
C SER A 223 14.07 -6.58 5.97
N CYS A 224 14.05 -7.14 7.18
CA CYS A 224 15.13 -7.98 7.65
C CYS A 224 15.05 -9.38 7.05
N ASN A 225 16.20 -9.95 6.67
CA ASN A 225 16.29 -11.31 6.16
C ASN A 225 16.30 -12.39 7.26
N GLN A 226 16.30 -12.02 8.56
CA GLN A 226 16.42 -12.95 9.68
C GLN A 226 15.27 -12.83 10.70
N CYS A 227 14.63 -11.66 10.84
CA CYS A 227 13.52 -11.45 11.77
C CYS A 227 12.32 -10.81 11.07
N ASP A 228 11.28 -10.51 11.82
CA ASP A 228 10.01 -9.94 11.34
C ASP A 228 10.05 -8.43 11.08
N TYR A 229 11.19 -7.76 11.31
CA TYR A 229 11.30 -6.32 11.05
C TYR A 229 11.01 -5.99 9.60
N ALA A 230 10.06 -5.09 9.39
CA ALA A 230 9.77 -4.45 8.11
C ALA A 230 9.21 -3.05 8.33
N ALA A 231 9.61 -2.11 7.48
CA ALA A 231 9.09 -0.75 7.48
C ALA A 231 9.15 -0.17 6.06
N ASN A 232 8.25 0.78 5.75
CA ASN A 232 8.41 1.63 4.58
C ASN A 232 9.75 2.39 4.69
N THR A 233 10.46 2.56 3.58
CA THR A 233 11.79 3.23 3.59
C THR A 233 11.73 4.65 4.12
N GLU A 234 10.55 5.28 4.12
CA GLU A 234 10.32 6.59 4.75
C GLU A 234 10.56 6.57 6.27
N LEU A 235 10.36 5.42 6.93
CA LEU A 235 10.55 5.25 8.37
C LEU A 235 11.58 4.19 8.74
N ALA A 236 12.06 3.40 7.78
CA ALA A 236 12.93 2.27 8.05
C ALA A 236 14.22 2.71 8.73
N GLU A 237 14.46 2.17 9.92
CA GLU A 237 15.70 2.35 10.66
C GLU A 237 16.74 1.29 10.24
N SER A 238 18.01 1.60 10.41
CA SER A 238 19.08 0.63 10.28
C SER A 238 20.05 0.73 11.45
N ARG A 239 20.67 -0.40 11.79
CA ARG A 239 21.71 -0.41 12.81
C ARG A 239 23.00 0.17 12.23
N PRO A 240 23.53 1.26 12.80
CA PRO A 240 24.79 1.82 12.34
C PRO A 240 25.95 0.83 12.55
N ASN A 241 26.87 0.80 11.61
CA ASN A 241 28.10 -0.01 11.75
C ASN A 241 28.87 0.38 13.01
N ALA A 242 29.60 -0.59 13.57
CA ALA A 242 30.49 -0.32 14.71
C ALA A 242 31.51 0.78 14.35
N PRO A 243 31.87 1.67 15.30
CA PRO A 243 32.92 2.65 15.07
C PRO A 243 34.22 1.93 14.69
N ILE A 244 34.95 2.48 13.73
CA ILE A 244 36.28 2.00 13.38
C ILE A 244 37.25 2.63 14.40
N ASP A 245 38.05 1.83 15.08
CA ASP A 245 39.09 2.31 15.99
C ASP A 245 40.25 2.90 15.16
N THR A 246 40.18 4.20 14.93
CA THR A 246 41.16 4.96 14.13
C THR A 246 41.81 6.03 15.02
N PRO A 247 43.15 6.16 15.04
CA PRO A 247 43.80 7.24 15.76
C PRO A 247 43.33 8.62 15.29
N LEU A 248 43.09 9.53 16.22
CA LEU A 248 42.69 10.89 15.90
C LEU A 248 43.84 11.63 15.20
N ALA A 249 43.57 12.17 14.02
CA ALA A 249 44.48 13.02 13.28
C ALA A 249 44.21 14.52 13.58
N GLU A 250 45.21 15.36 13.42
CA GLU A 250 45.08 16.79 13.63
C GLU A 250 44.18 17.43 12.55
N PRO A 251 43.31 18.38 12.91
CA PRO A 251 42.44 19.04 11.95
C PRO A 251 43.23 19.94 11.02
N GLU A 252 42.90 19.87 9.72
CA GLU A 252 43.56 20.64 8.67
C GLU A 252 42.55 21.31 7.75
N GLN A 253 42.80 22.54 7.31
CA GLN A 253 42.05 23.20 6.25
C GLN A 253 42.66 22.93 4.89
N ALA A 254 41.88 22.36 3.98
CA ALA A 254 42.26 22.10 2.61
C ALA A 254 41.65 23.14 1.67
N TYR A 255 42.44 23.67 0.73
CA TYR A 255 41.95 24.52 -0.33
C TYR A 255 41.28 23.70 -1.43
N THR A 256 39.99 23.91 -1.65
CA THR A 256 39.11 23.13 -2.54
C THR A 256 38.35 24.04 -3.50
N PRO A 257 39.05 24.68 -4.46
CA PRO A 257 38.44 25.67 -5.33
C PRO A 257 37.42 25.05 -6.30
N ASN A 258 36.31 25.77 -6.50
CA ASN A 258 35.23 25.37 -7.42
C ASN A 258 34.62 23.97 -7.14
N ILE A 259 34.60 23.52 -5.91
CA ILE A 259 33.97 22.27 -5.49
C ILE A 259 32.51 22.56 -5.10
N HIS A 260 31.58 21.85 -5.76
CA HIS A 260 30.14 22.01 -5.56
C HIS A 260 29.42 20.72 -5.16
N SER A 261 30.15 19.59 -5.16
CA SER A 261 29.60 18.28 -4.79
C SER A 261 30.53 17.47 -3.90
N VAL A 262 29.96 16.53 -3.14
CA VAL A 262 30.74 15.56 -2.33
C VAL A 262 31.68 14.73 -3.21
N GLU A 263 31.24 14.36 -4.41
CA GLU A 263 32.06 13.55 -5.33
C GLU A 263 33.32 14.33 -5.79
N GLU A 264 33.17 15.60 -6.15
CA GLU A 264 34.30 16.46 -6.52
C GLU A 264 35.25 16.68 -5.36
N GLN A 265 34.72 16.90 -4.15
CA GLN A 265 35.49 17.01 -2.91
C GLN A 265 36.31 15.74 -2.66
N CYS A 266 35.67 14.59 -2.72
CA CYS A 266 36.31 13.29 -2.50
C CYS A 266 37.43 13.03 -3.52
N LYS A 267 37.19 13.34 -4.79
CA LYS A 267 38.17 13.19 -5.86
C LYS A 267 39.38 14.09 -5.65
N LEU A 268 39.18 15.37 -5.26
CA LEU A 268 40.27 16.31 -5.03
C LEU A 268 41.08 15.94 -3.80
N LEU A 269 40.42 15.56 -2.71
CA LEU A 269 41.06 15.28 -1.41
C LEU A 269 41.54 13.84 -1.26
N GLY A 270 41.20 12.95 -2.17
CA GLY A 270 41.58 11.53 -2.11
C GLY A 270 40.91 10.76 -0.96
N ILE A 271 39.68 11.15 -0.58
CA ILE A 271 38.90 10.55 0.51
C ILE A 271 37.65 9.84 -0.02
N SER A 272 37.05 8.96 0.79
CA SER A 272 35.76 8.33 0.47
C SER A 272 34.59 9.25 0.88
N PRO A 273 33.44 9.22 0.17
CA PRO A 273 32.22 9.86 0.61
C PRO A 273 31.78 9.44 2.02
N THR A 274 32.12 8.22 2.43
CA THR A 274 31.89 7.70 3.80
C THR A 274 32.70 8.41 4.89
N GLN A 275 33.67 9.24 4.52
CA GLN A 275 34.51 10.04 5.43
C GLN A 275 34.08 11.52 5.45
N VAL A 276 33.00 11.87 4.76
CA VAL A 276 32.48 13.24 4.67
C VAL A 276 31.24 13.35 5.55
N VAL A 277 31.15 14.46 6.30
CA VAL A 277 29.91 14.94 6.93
C VAL A 277 29.43 16.12 6.14
N LYS A 278 28.35 15.95 5.37
CA LYS A 278 27.70 17.04 4.64
C LYS A 278 26.66 17.73 5.51
N SER A 279 26.58 19.05 5.39
CA SER A 279 25.66 19.89 6.13
C SER A 279 24.52 20.31 5.21
N LEU A 280 23.29 20.06 5.61
CA LEU A 280 22.09 20.47 4.90
C LEU A 280 21.34 21.50 5.76
N VAL A 281 21.16 22.70 5.22
CA VAL A 281 20.37 23.75 5.87
C VAL A 281 18.92 23.58 5.42
N VAL A 282 18.01 23.51 6.39
CA VAL A 282 16.59 23.26 6.16
C VAL A 282 15.72 24.31 6.85
N MET A 283 14.51 24.47 6.34
CA MET A 283 13.45 25.26 6.96
C MET A 283 12.38 24.34 7.50
N ALA A 284 12.19 24.35 8.81
CA ALA A 284 11.18 23.59 9.53
C ALA A 284 10.15 24.57 10.11
N ASP A 285 8.93 24.63 9.55
CA ASP A 285 7.92 25.65 9.87
C ASP A 285 8.50 27.07 9.87
N GLU A 286 9.25 27.40 8.81
CA GLU A 286 9.97 28.67 8.59
C GLU A 286 11.10 28.95 9.62
N VAL A 287 11.48 27.99 10.46
CA VAL A 287 12.61 28.08 11.39
C VAL A 287 13.82 27.33 10.83
N PRO A 288 15.00 27.96 10.70
CA PRO A 288 16.17 27.29 10.14
C PRO A 288 16.75 26.25 11.11
N ALA A 289 17.24 25.15 10.53
CA ALA A 289 18.01 24.12 11.21
C ALA A 289 19.14 23.59 10.30
N VAL A 290 20.16 22.98 10.90
CA VAL A 290 21.24 22.30 10.16
C VAL A 290 21.23 20.83 10.48
N LEU A 291 21.21 20.00 9.43
CA LEU A 291 21.22 18.55 9.50
C LEU A 291 22.57 18.03 8.97
N PHE A 292 23.18 17.12 9.72
CA PHE A 292 24.45 16.52 9.34
C PHE A 292 24.26 15.04 9.00
N VAL A 293 24.61 14.66 7.78
CA VAL A 293 24.56 13.26 7.30
C VAL A 293 25.89 12.89 6.63
N CYS A 294 26.17 11.60 6.46
CA CYS A 294 27.35 11.18 5.72
C CYS A 294 27.27 11.59 4.24
N GLY A 295 28.43 11.76 3.61
CA GLY A 295 28.51 12.21 2.23
C GLY A 295 27.80 11.29 1.23
N ASP A 296 27.78 10.00 1.48
CA ASP A 296 27.13 8.95 0.69
C ASP A 296 25.68 8.66 1.09
N ASP A 297 25.15 9.31 2.12
CA ASP A 297 23.76 9.13 2.55
C ASP A 297 22.82 10.16 1.91
N ASP A 298 21.59 9.76 1.61
CA ASP A 298 20.52 10.67 1.24
C ASP A 298 19.66 11.04 2.45
N LEU A 299 19.35 12.33 2.56
CA LEU A 299 18.44 12.81 3.59
C LEU A 299 17.04 12.24 3.35
N ASN A 300 16.44 11.71 4.40
CA ASN A 300 15.03 11.34 4.42
C ASN A 300 14.22 12.52 4.99
N GLU A 301 13.48 13.20 4.13
CA GLU A 301 12.73 14.39 4.50
C GLU A 301 11.62 14.12 5.52
N VAL A 302 10.98 12.94 5.47
CA VAL A 302 9.95 12.52 6.44
C VAL A 302 10.56 12.36 7.83
N LYS A 303 11.68 11.63 7.94
CA LYS A 303 12.39 11.46 9.21
C LYS A 303 12.91 12.79 9.75
N ALA A 304 13.45 13.63 8.88
CA ALA A 304 13.95 14.95 9.26
C ALA A 304 12.83 15.86 9.78
N ALA A 305 11.68 15.90 9.10
CA ALA A 305 10.49 16.64 9.54
C ALA A 305 10.01 16.14 10.90
N ASN A 306 9.90 14.83 11.07
CA ASN A 306 9.49 14.20 12.34
C ASN A 306 10.48 14.53 13.48
N ALA A 307 11.77 14.43 13.24
CA ALA A 307 12.83 14.76 14.23
C ALA A 307 12.81 16.24 14.61
N LEU A 308 12.40 17.10 13.71
CA LEU A 308 12.22 18.54 13.94
C LEU A 308 10.84 18.90 14.49
N ALA A 309 9.90 17.95 14.56
CA ALA A 309 8.49 18.16 14.87
C ALA A 309 7.83 19.24 13.98
N ALA A 310 8.19 19.24 12.69
CA ALA A 310 7.77 20.24 11.71
C ALA A 310 6.59 19.72 10.86
N THR A 311 5.64 20.60 10.59
CA THR A 311 4.54 20.34 9.65
C THR A 311 4.94 20.66 8.21
N ASN A 312 5.72 21.74 8.01
CA ASN A 312 6.24 22.15 6.72
C ASN A 312 7.77 22.02 6.74
N PHE A 313 8.29 21.19 5.85
CA PHE A 313 9.71 20.92 5.74
C PHE A 313 10.21 21.16 4.30
N ARG A 314 11.34 21.86 4.16
CA ARG A 314 12.00 22.04 2.88
C ARG A 314 13.49 22.35 3.07
N LEU A 315 14.28 22.14 2.04
CA LEU A 315 15.64 22.67 2.00
C LEU A 315 15.59 24.20 1.97
N ALA A 316 16.53 24.84 2.69
CA ALA A 316 16.72 26.28 2.64
C ALA A 316 17.29 26.71 1.28
N ASP A 317 16.88 27.88 0.78
CA ASP A 317 17.54 28.46 -0.36
C ASP A 317 18.94 29.02 0.03
N PRO A 318 19.83 29.33 -0.94
CA PRO A 318 21.17 29.83 -0.64
C PRO A 318 21.22 31.10 0.20
N ALA A 319 20.23 32.00 0.08
CA ALA A 319 20.17 33.24 0.85
C ALA A 319 19.72 32.98 2.30
N GLU A 320 18.74 32.11 2.49
CA GLU A 320 18.27 31.62 3.80
C GLU A 320 19.40 30.88 4.53
N ALA A 321 20.10 29.97 3.83
CA ALA A 321 21.22 29.23 4.39
C ALA A 321 22.35 30.17 4.86
N LEU A 322 22.71 31.17 4.06
CA LEU A 322 23.70 32.18 4.43
C LEU A 322 23.23 33.01 5.62
N ALA A 323 21.98 33.43 5.63
CA ALA A 323 21.41 34.24 6.72
C ALA A 323 21.37 33.46 8.04
N ALA A 324 21.05 32.18 8.00
CA ALA A 324 20.97 31.32 9.17
C ALA A 324 22.33 30.90 9.73
N THR A 325 23.32 30.61 8.87
CA THR A 325 24.60 30.03 9.29
C THR A 325 25.77 31.03 9.28
N GLY A 326 25.65 32.14 8.52
CA GLY A 326 26.76 33.04 8.23
C GLY A 326 27.80 32.46 7.27
N MET A 327 27.55 31.29 6.69
CA MET A 327 28.48 30.52 5.87
C MET A 327 27.99 30.43 4.42
N PRO A 328 28.88 30.47 3.41
CA PRO A 328 28.49 30.30 2.03
C PRO A 328 27.88 28.92 1.77
N ASN A 329 26.86 28.88 0.94
CA ASN A 329 26.24 27.62 0.51
C ASN A 329 27.29 26.71 -0.15
N GLY A 330 27.25 25.40 0.16
CA GLY A 330 28.25 24.42 -0.26
C GLY A 330 29.47 24.31 0.66
N PHE A 331 29.68 25.26 1.58
CA PHE A 331 30.82 25.27 2.51
C PHE A 331 30.37 25.33 3.97
N VAL A 332 29.08 25.11 4.24
CA VAL A 332 28.56 25.02 5.60
C VAL A 332 29.14 23.78 6.30
N GLY A 333 29.66 23.97 7.51
CA GLY A 333 30.20 22.88 8.33
C GLY A 333 29.77 23.02 9.79
N PRO A 334 30.07 22.03 10.63
CA PRO A 334 29.62 22.02 12.03
C PRO A 334 30.37 23.01 12.92
N LYS A 335 31.55 23.47 12.50
CA LYS A 335 32.40 24.36 13.28
C LYS A 335 32.10 25.83 12.98
N GLY A 336 31.73 26.58 14.02
CA GLY A 336 31.50 28.03 13.91
C GLY A 336 30.06 28.42 13.57
N LEU A 337 29.10 27.51 13.70
CA LEU A 337 27.68 27.83 13.55
C LEU A 337 27.20 28.78 14.68
N PRO A 338 26.20 29.65 14.41
CA PRO A 338 25.62 30.55 15.41
C PRO A 338 25.07 29.80 16.62
N GLU A 339 25.25 30.36 17.81
CA GLU A 339 24.66 29.85 19.03
C GLU A 339 23.12 29.90 18.96
N GLY A 340 22.46 28.83 19.39
CA GLY A 340 20.99 28.70 19.35
C GLY A 340 20.43 28.20 18.02
N LEU A 341 21.24 28.05 16.96
CA LEU A 341 20.79 27.39 15.75
C LEU A 341 20.58 25.90 16.01
N ARG A 342 19.38 25.39 15.70
CA ARG A 342 19.03 23.99 15.89
C ARG A 342 19.88 23.09 15.00
N GLN A 343 20.47 22.06 15.59
CA GLN A 343 21.37 21.14 14.89
C GLN A 343 21.02 19.70 15.22
N LEU A 344 20.92 18.85 14.19
CA LEU A 344 20.77 17.40 14.33
C LEU A 344 21.84 16.69 13.53
N VAL A 345 22.29 15.55 14.02
CA VAL A 345 23.26 14.69 13.33
C VAL A 345 22.72 13.28 13.18
N ASP A 346 22.87 12.72 11.99
CA ASP A 346 22.49 11.32 11.74
C ASP A 346 23.32 10.36 12.60
N GLN A 347 22.72 9.25 13.02
CA GLN A 347 23.35 8.21 13.85
C GLN A 347 24.66 7.69 13.26
N ARG A 348 24.80 7.60 11.92
CA ARG A 348 26.02 7.16 11.25
C ARG A 348 27.06 8.29 11.23
N ALA A 349 26.67 9.50 10.88
CA ALA A 349 27.54 10.67 10.85
C ALA A 349 28.08 11.02 12.26
N ALA A 350 27.28 10.81 13.32
CA ALA A 350 27.69 11.00 14.70
C ALA A 350 28.85 10.11 15.15
N ARG A 351 29.11 9.01 14.45
CA ARG A 351 30.16 8.02 14.76
C ARG A 351 31.42 8.17 13.91
N LEU A 352 31.41 9.12 12.95
CA LEU A 352 32.59 9.34 12.11
C LEU A 352 33.76 9.95 12.89
N ILE A 353 34.93 9.42 12.61
CA ILE A 353 36.21 9.86 13.14
C ILE A 353 37.04 10.42 11.98
N ASN A 354 37.76 11.53 12.21
CA ASN A 354 38.58 12.20 11.20
C ASN A 354 37.82 12.53 9.93
N PHE A 355 36.60 13.07 10.06
CA PHE A 355 35.75 13.38 8.93
C PHE A 355 36.12 14.71 8.26
N SER A 356 35.75 14.83 7.00
CA SER A 356 35.81 16.07 6.24
C SER A 356 34.46 16.77 6.23
N SER A 357 34.44 18.11 6.28
CA SER A 357 33.21 18.91 6.19
C SER A 357 33.52 20.33 5.70
N GLY A 358 32.49 21.15 5.38
CA GLY A 358 32.66 22.55 5.03
C GLY A 358 33.43 23.34 6.09
N ALA A 359 34.23 24.32 5.67
CA ALA A 359 35.03 25.15 6.57
C ALA A 359 34.40 26.51 6.91
N GLY A 360 33.15 26.76 6.49
CA GLY A 360 32.48 28.04 6.69
C GLY A 360 33.01 29.15 5.81
N GLN A 361 33.96 28.88 4.94
CA GLN A 361 34.63 29.80 4.04
C GLN A 361 34.59 29.23 2.62
N ALA A 362 34.34 30.05 1.64
CA ALA A 362 34.34 29.66 0.22
C ALA A 362 35.69 29.03 -0.17
N ASP A 363 35.59 27.94 -0.94
CA ASP A 363 36.74 27.18 -1.45
C ASP A 363 37.60 26.49 -0.36
N TYR A 364 37.06 26.26 0.83
CA TYR A 364 37.79 25.54 1.88
C TYR A 364 36.92 24.46 2.54
N HIS A 365 37.55 23.31 2.82
CA HIS A 365 37.00 22.24 3.64
C HIS A 365 37.94 21.86 4.78
N TRP A 366 37.36 21.43 5.89
CA TRP A 366 38.11 20.78 6.96
C TRP A 366 38.38 19.32 6.62
N LEU A 367 39.55 18.83 7.00
CA LEU A 367 39.92 17.44 7.12
C LEU A 367 40.13 17.10 8.59
N ASN A 368 39.93 15.83 8.95
CA ASN A 368 40.21 15.25 10.27
C ASN A 368 39.46 15.92 11.42
N LEU A 369 38.25 16.45 11.15
CA LEU A 369 37.39 16.90 12.23
C LEU A 369 36.88 15.72 13.06
N ASN A 370 36.70 15.96 14.35
CA ASN A 370 36.12 15.01 15.27
C ASN A 370 35.10 15.70 16.17
N TRP A 371 33.98 15.03 16.37
CA TRP A 371 32.98 15.48 17.33
C TRP A 371 33.59 15.57 18.73
N GLU A 372 33.07 16.44 19.57
CA GLU A 372 33.51 16.72 20.96
C GLU A 372 34.93 17.31 21.09
N ARG A 373 35.84 17.02 20.17
CA ARG A 373 37.20 17.62 20.17
C ARG A 373 37.22 18.99 19.48
N ASP A 374 36.64 19.07 18.26
CA ASP A 374 36.73 20.24 17.36
C ASP A 374 35.44 21.02 17.27
N THR A 375 34.32 20.36 17.51
CA THR A 375 32.96 20.90 17.47
C THR A 375 32.06 20.07 18.37
N PRO A 376 31.06 20.66 19.07
CA PRO A 376 30.12 19.88 19.87
C PRO A 376 29.37 18.86 19.02
N LEU A 377 29.06 17.70 19.60
CA LEU A 377 28.17 16.72 18.96
C LEU A 377 26.72 17.20 19.06
N PRO A 378 26.02 17.39 17.92
CA PRO A 378 24.61 17.78 17.91
C PRO A 378 23.71 16.65 18.47
N THR A 379 22.42 16.96 18.64
CA THR A 379 21.42 15.94 18.96
C THR A 379 21.38 14.86 17.88
N ILE A 380 21.54 13.60 18.28
CA ILE A 380 21.54 12.45 17.36
C ILE A 380 20.10 12.11 16.99
N ALA A 381 19.84 11.93 15.70
CA ALA A 381 18.57 11.49 15.16
C ALA A 381 18.80 10.52 13.99
N ASP A 382 17.77 9.77 13.61
CA ASP A 382 17.76 9.01 12.36
C ASP A 382 17.25 9.94 11.24
N LEU A 383 18.14 10.30 10.30
CA LEU A 383 17.88 11.33 9.29
C LEU A 383 18.02 10.83 7.86
N ARG A 384 18.45 9.60 7.64
CA ARG A 384 18.77 9.08 6.32
C ARG A 384 17.85 7.95 5.88
N THR A 385 17.83 7.70 4.59
CA THR A 385 17.14 6.53 4.02
C THR A 385 17.99 5.27 4.22
N ALA A 386 17.41 4.23 4.83
CA ALA A 386 18.08 2.95 5.01
C ALA A 386 18.42 2.29 3.67
N GLN A 387 19.59 1.65 3.60
CA GLN A 387 20.13 1.04 2.38
C GLN A 387 20.15 -0.49 2.44
N PRO A 388 20.09 -1.19 1.29
CA PRO A 388 20.26 -2.64 1.25
C PRO A 388 21.59 -3.08 1.85
N GLY A 389 21.58 -4.16 2.63
CA GLY A 389 22.78 -4.73 3.25
C GLY A 389 23.17 -4.11 4.59
N GLU A 390 22.48 -3.05 5.03
CA GLU A 390 22.69 -2.50 6.38
C GLU A 390 22.14 -3.42 7.46
N GLY A 391 22.68 -3.28 8.69
CA GLY A 391 22.27 -4.10 9.82
C GLY A 391 20.80 -3.85 10.23
N CYS A 392 20.10 -4.91 10.58
CA CYS A 392 18.75 -4.80 11.12
C CYS A 392 18.75 -4.04 12.47
N PRO A 393 17.80 -3.12 12.72
CA PRO A 393 17.71 -2.42 13.99
C PRO A 393 17.19 -3.29 15.13
N ARG A 394 16.51 -4.42 14.84
CA ARG A 394 15.89 -5.30 15.85
C ARG A 394 16.68 -6.55 16.19
N CYS A 395 17.52 -7.04 15.29
CA CYS A 395 18.32 -8.25 15.57
C CYS A 395 19.79 -8.05 15.21
N ASP A 396 20.69 -8.86 15.84
CA ASP A 396 22.14 -8.65 15.74
C ASP A 396 22.78 -9.15 14.45
N THR A 397 22.15 -10.11 13.77
CA THR A 397 22.74 -10.81 12.61
C THR A 397 22.07 -10.52 11.28
N GLY A 398 20.82 -10.02 11.31
CA GLY A 398 20.06 -9.72 10.11
C GLY A 398 20.56 -8.47 9.40
N VAL A 399 20.37 -8.47 8.09
CA VAL A 399 20.60 -7.31 7.22
C VAL A 399 19.30 -6.92 6.50
N LEU A 400 19.24 -5.67 6.09
CA LEU A 400 18.07 -5.13 5.38
C LEU A 400 18.12 -5.50 3.89
N GLU A 401 16.98 -5.92 3.38
CA GLU A 401 16.68 -6.08 1.97
C GLU A 401 15.61 -5.06 1.58
N ILE A 402 15.78 -4.42 0.42
CA ILE A 402 14.79 -3.48 -0.11
C ILE A 402 13.99 -4.17 -1.21
N GLN A 403 12.68 -4.22 -1.03
CA GLN A 403 11.73 -4.81 -1.96
C GLN A 403 10.68 -3.79 -2.36
N ARG A 404 10.01 -4.02 -3.49
CA ARG A 404 8.86 -3.21 -3.89
C ARG A 404 7.57 -3.80 -3.36
N GLY A 405 6.65 -2.93 -2.94
CA GLY A 405 5.34 -3.31 -2.44
C GLY A 405 4.21 -2.46 -2.99
N ILE A 406 3.03 -3.07 -3.03
CA ILE A 406 1.77 -2.43 -3.37
C ILE A 406 0.97 -2.32 -2.08
N GLU A 407 0.73 -1.11 -1.59
CA GLU A 407 -0.11 -0.86 -0.43
C GLU A 407 -1.56 -1.27 -0.72
N VAL A 408 -2.05 -2.31 -0.04
CA VAL A 408 -3.42 -2.82 -0.20
C VAL A 408 -4.31 -2.54 1.01
N GLY A 409 -3.73 -2.25 2.15
CA GLY A 409 -4.43 -1.90 3.38
C GLY A 409 -3.58 -1.04 4.29
N HIS A 410 -4.23 -0.26 5.14
CA HIS A 410 -3.57 0.62 6.09
C HIS A 410 -4.41 0.73 7.36
N ILE A 411 -3.79 0.63 8.52
CA ILE A 411 -4.44 0.70 9.83
C ILE A 411 -3.79 1.80 10.66
N PHE A 412 -4.61 2.57 11.40
CA PHE A 412 -4.19 3.76 12.13
C PHE A 412 -4.76 3.80 13.55
N GLN A 413 -3.97 4.28 14.50
CA GLN A 413 -4.46 4.80 15.78
C GLN A 413 -4.53 6.33 15.68
N LEU A 414 -5.72 6.88 15.46
CA LEU A 414 -5.95 8.32 15.25
C LEU A 414 -5.92 9.12 16.55
N GLY A 415 -6.14 8.45 17.69
CA GLY A 415 -6.32 9.14 18.96
C GLY A 415 -7.60 10.01 19.00
N SER A 416 -7.52 11.18 19.59
CA SER A 416 -8.66 12.11 19.76
C SER A 416 -8.72 13.21 18.68
N LYS A 417 -7.88 13.18 17.64
CA LYS A 417 -7.75 14.26 16.65
C LYS A 417 -9.10 14.74 16.09
N TYR A 418 -9.93 13.82 15.62
CA TYR A 418 -11.24 14.16 15.01
C TYR A 418 -12.30 14.40 16.07
N SER A 419 -12.34 13.60 17.12
CA SER A 419 -13.32 13.71 18.19
C SER A 419 -13.17 15.01 18.99
N GLU A 420 -11.96 15.50 19.21
CA GLU A 420 -11.72 16.81 19.82
C GLU A 420 -12.14 17.95 18.89
N ALA A 421 -11.70 17.93 17.63
CA ALA A 421 -12.04 18.98 16.67
C ALA A 421 -13.56 19.09 16.44
N MET A 422 -14.26 17.95 16.38
CA MET A 422 -15.70 17.87 16.11
C MET A 422 -16.54 17.74 17.38
N ASN A 423 -15.96 17.95 18.57
CA ASN A 423 -16.63 17.86 19.85
C ASN A 423 -17.44 16.56 20.07
N ALA A 424 -16.89 15.42 19.60
CA ALA A 424 -17.46 14.10 19.83
C ALA A 424 -17.03 13.57 21.21
N ARG A 425 -17.81 13.89 22.23
CA ARG A 425 -17.54 13.61 23.64
C ARG A 425 -18.66 12.81 24.27
N ILE A 426 -18.32 12.04 25.30
CA ILE A 426 -19.29 11.29 26.11
C ILE A 426 -18.93 11.40 27.59
N LEU A 427 -19.91 11.22 28.44
CA LEU A 427 -19.68 11.10 29.89
C LEU A 427 -19.16 9.70 30.21
N ASP A 428 -18.05 9.62 30.92
CA ASP A 428 -17.50 8.38 31.45
C ASP A 428 -18.24 7.85 32.68
N GLU A 429 -17.73 6.83 33.35
CA GLU A 429 -18.32 6.25 34.55
C GLU A 429 -18.30 7.18 35.79
N HIS A 430 -17.45 8.21 35.78
CA HIS A 430 -17.32 9.22 36.82
C HIS A 430 -18.14 10.48 36.52
N GLY A 431 -18.81 10.55 35.36
CA GLY A 431 -19.57 11.71 34.91
C GLY A 431 -18.72 12.82 34.31
N GLU A 432 -17.45 12.53 33.95
CA GLU A 432 -16.56 13.48 33.30
C GLU A 432 -16.67 13.37 31.77
N GLN A 433 -16.63 14.52 31.09
CA GLN A 433 -16.65 14.55 29.62
C GLN A 433 -15.31 14.17 29.03
N GLN A 434 -15.26 13.08 28.26
CA GLN A 434 -14.08 12.63 27.57
C GLN A 434 -14.27 12.63 26.05
N ALA A 435 -13.23 13.05 25.31
CA ALA A 435 -13.18 12.89 23.85
C ALA A 435 -12.97 11.40 23.51
N LEU A 436 -13.65 10.93 22.48
CA LEU A 436 -13.50 9.54 22.02
C LEU A 436 -12.12 9.34 21.39
N LEU A 437 -11.49 8.21 21.67
CA LEU A 437 -10.32 7.75 20.92
C LEU A 437 -10.78 6.97 19.69
N MET A 438 -10.14 7.20 18.57
CA MET A 438 -10.54 6.64 17.27
C MET A 438 -9.40 5.82 16.64
N GLY A 439 -9.78 4.73 15.97
CA GLY A 439 -8.97 4.02 14.99
C GLY A 439 -9.60 4.12 13.61
N CYS A 440 -8.76 4.04 12.55
CA CYS A 440 -9.19 3.99 11.16
C CYS A 440 -8.46 2.86 10.44
N TYR A 441 -9.18 2.09 9.60
CA TYR A 441 -8.67 0.85 9.02
C TYR A 441 -9.17 0.70 7.58
N GLY A 442 -8.31 0.98 6.59
CA GLY A 442 -8.63 0.98 5.17
C GLY A 442 -8.13 -0.25 4.40
N ILE A 443 -8.89 -0.74 3.43
CA ILE A 443 -8.45 -1.71 2.40
C ILE A 443 -8.91 -1.18 1.04
N GLY A 444 -7.95 -1.02 0.11
CA GLY A 444 -8.25 -0.69 -1.28
C GLY A 444 -8.77 -1.91 -2.05
N VAL A 445 -10.06 -2.21 -1.94
CA VAL A 445 -10.68 -3.43 -2.49
C VAL A 445 -10.41 -3.59 -3.99
N SER A 446 -10.54 -2.53 -4.75
CA SER A 446 -10.22 -2.53 -6.19
C SER A 446 -8.73 -2.70 -6.46
N ARG A 447 -7.86 -2.14 -5.61
CA ARG A 447 -6.39 -2.29 -5.68
C ARG A 447 -5.95 -3.73 -5.38
N VAL A 448 -6.62 -4.40 -4.45
CA VAL A 448 -6.37 -5.82 -4.13
C VAL A 448 -6.49 -6.71 -5.37
N VAL A 449 -7.47 -6.46 -6.24
CA VAL A 449 -7.64 -7.21 -7.50
C VAL A 449 -6.41 -7.05 -8.41
N ALA A 450 -5.92 -5.81 -8.57
CA ALA A 450 -4.72 -5.56 -9.38
C ALA A 450 -3.47 -6.18 -8.76
N ALA A 451 -3.29 -6.04 -7.44
CA ALA A 451 -2.16 -6.62 -6.71
C ALA A 451 -2.15 -8.16 -6.79
N ALA A 452 -3.32 -8.80 -6.78
CA ALA A 452 -3.44 -10.24 -6.98
C ALA A 452 -2.92 -10.68 -8.36
N ILE A 453 -3.21 -9.90 -9.40
CA ILE A 453 -2.72 -10.18 -10.76
C ILE A 453 -1.20 -9.97 -10.84
N GLU A 454 -0.66 -8.92 -10.22
CA GLU A 454 0.78 -8.68 -10.20
C GLU A 454 1.57 -9.85 -9.57
N GLN A 455 1.02 -10.51 -8.56
CA GLN A 455 1.64 -11.70 -7.96
C GLN A 455 1.37 -12.99 -8.73
N ASN A 456 0.29 -13.07 -9.49
CA ASN A 456 -0.22 -14.32 -10.03
C ASN A 456 -0.60 -14.18 -11.51
N HIS A 457 0.41 -14.25 -12.38
CA HIS A 457 0.26 -14.22 -13.83
C HIS A 457 1.39 -14.98 -14.51
N ASP A 458 1.21 -15.26 -15.80
CA ASP A 458 2.23 -15.71 -16.73
C ASP A 458 2.06 -15.04 -18.10
N ASP A 459 2.85 -15.45 -19.08
CA ASP A 459 2.79 -14.90 -20.44
C ASP A 459 1.45 -15.15 -21.16
N GLN A 460 0.64 -16.11 -20.69
CA GLN A 460 -0.66 -16.45 -21.26
C GLN A 460 -1.78 -15.62 -20.67
N GLY A 461 -1.65 -15.20 -19.42
CA GLY A 461 -2.68 -14.42 -18.74
C GLY A 461 -2.64 -14.49 -17.21
N ILE A 462 -3.80 -14.29 -16.60
CA ILE A 462 -3.96 -14.29 -15.16
C ILE A 462 -3.92 -15.73 -14.60
N GLN A 463 -3.43 -15.88 -13.37
CA GLN A 463 -3.49 -17.13 -12.59
C GLN A 463 -4.20 -16.86 -11.25
N TRP A 464 -5.52 -16.80 -11.27
CA TRP A 464 -6.24 -16.49 -10.04
C TRP A 464 -5.99 -17.52 -8.94
N PRO A 465 -5.66 -17.09 -7.71
CA PRO A 465 -5.92 -17.91 -6.52
C PRO A 465 -7.40 -18.30 -6.48
N GLN A 466 -7.69 -19.54 -6.10
CA GLN A 466 -9.07 -20.09 -6.12
C GLN A 466 -10.12 -19.16 -5.46
N PRO A 467 -9.86 -18.52 -4.29
CA PRO A 467 -10.84 -17.64 -3.66
C PRO A 467 -11.18 -16.37 -4.47
N LEU A 468 -10.29 -15.96 -5.38
CA LEU A 468 -10.47 -14.77 -6.23
C LEU A 468 -11.01 -15.07 -7.62
N ALA A 469 -11.00 -16.34 -8.02
CA ALA A 469 -11.40 -16.73 -9.36
C ALA A 469 -12.84 -16.27 -9.70
N PRO A 470 -13.08 -15.67 -10.87
CA PRO A 470 -14.44 -15.24 -11.26
C PRO A 470 -15.41 -16.42 -11.43
N PHE A 471 -14.87 -17.61 -11.72
CA PHE A 471 -15.56 -18.89 -11.80
C PHE A 471 -14.63 -19.97 -11.28
N ASP A 472 -15.20 -21.00 -10.65
CA ASP A 472 -14.40 -22.09 -10.09
C ASP A 472 -13.85 -23.01 -11.18
N VAL A 473 -14.63 -23.24 -12.24
CA VAL A 473 -14.31 -24.17 -13.33
C VAL A 473 -14.75 -23.61 -14.67
N ALA A 474 -13.93 -23.73 -15.70
CA ALA A 474 -14.31 -23.54 -17.10
C ALA A 474 -14.62 -24.89 -17.76
N ILE A 475 -15.81 -25.05 -18.32
CA ILE A 475 -16.20 -26.18 -19.18
C ILE A 475 -16.11 -25.71 -20.61
N VAL A 476 -15.20 -26.28 -21.39
CA VAL A 476 -15.01 -25.94 -22.80
C VAL A 476 -15.59 -27.06 -23.66
N SER A 477 -16.76 -26.81 -24.25
CA SER A 477 -17.36 -27.77 -25.20
C SER A 477 -16.74 -27.60 -26.60
N ILE A 478 -16.35 -28.71 -27.24
CA ILE A 478 -15.76 -28.72 -28.58
C ILE A 478 -16.64 -29.51 -29.51
N GLY A 479 -17.23 -28.84 -30.50
CA GLY A 479 -18.11 -29.46 -31.48
C GLY A 479 -19.54 -29.68 -30.99
N ALA A 480 -19.97 -29.00 -29.93
CA ALA A 480 -21.32 -29.13 -29.38
C ALA A 480 -22.42 -28.73 -30.38
N GLU A 481 -22.08 -27.84 -31.33
CA GLU A 481 -22.99 -27.42 -32.44
C GLU A 481 -23.24 -28.53 -33.46
N ARG A 482 -22.41 -29.58 -33.50
CA ARG A 482 -22.49 -30.70 -34.45
C ARG A 482 -22.75 -32.03 -33.79
N SER A 483 -22.48 -32.15 -32.48
CA SER A 483 -22.63 -33.38 -31.71
C SER A 483 -23.57 -33.17 -30.53
N GLU A 484 -24.76 -33.78 -30.62
CA GLU A 484 -25.74 -33.73 -29.53
C GLU A 484 -25.20 -34.40 -28.26
N ALA A 485 -24.37 -35.44 -28.42
CA ALA A 485 -23.72 -36.12 -27.29
C ALA A 485 -22.77 -35.17 -26.52
N VAL A 486 -21.98 -34.35 -27.22
CA VAL A 486 -21.12 -33.34 -26.60
C VAL A 486 -21.96 -32.28 -25.89
N ALA A 487 -23.00 -31.77 -26.52
CA ALA A 487 -23.87 -30.78 -25.93
C ALA A 487 -24.54 -31.29 -24.65
N GLN A 488 -25.06 -32.53 -24.66
CA GLN A 488 -25.69 -33.17 -23.50
C GLN A 488 -24.68 -33.43 -22.38
N ALA A 489 -23.48 -33.92 -22.67
CA ALA A 489 -22.44 -34.19 -21.67
C ALA A 489 -21.96 -32.91 -21.00
N ALA A 490 -21.74 -31.83 -21.78
CA ALA A 490 -21.38 -30.52 -21.25
C ALA A 490 -22.48 -29.95 -20.34
N GLU A 491 -23.76 -30.11 -20.72
CA GLU A 491 -24.91 -29.68 -19.92
C GLU A 491 -25.08 -30.46 -18.62
N GLN A 492 -24.88 -31.78 -18.68
CA GLN A 492 -24.93 -32.64 -17.50
C GLN A 492 -23.82 -32.26 -16.51
N LEU A 493 -22.58 -32.11 -16.98
CA LEU A 493 -21.46 -31.69 -16.16
C LEU A 493 -21.71 -30.29 -15.53
N TYR A 494 -22.18 -29.34 -16.34
CA TYR A 494 -22.51 -28.00 -15.87
C TYR A 494 -23.54 -28.04 -14.73
N THR A 495 -24.60 -28.81 -14.90
CA THR A 495 -25.67 -28.94 -13.91
C THR A 495 -25.16 -29.67 -12.65
N ALA A 496 -24.34 -30.71 -12.80
CA ALA A 496 -23.79 -31.46 -11.69
C ALA A 496 -22.83 -30.58 -10.84
N LEU A 497 -21.97 -29.79 -11.46
CA LEU A 497 -21.10 -28.85 -10.75
C LEU A 497 -21.87 -27.77 -9.99
N GLN A 498 -22.97 -27.25 -10.59
CA GLN A 498 -23.85 -26.31 -9.89
C GLN A 498 -24.55 -26.95 -8.69
N ALA A 499 -25.03 -28.19 -8.84
CA ALA A 499 -25.64 -28.93 -7.74
C ALA A 499 -24.65 -29.22 -6.61
N ALA A 500 -23.36 -29.35 -6.93
CA ALA A 500 -22.27 -29.47 -5.98
C ALA A 500 -21.84 -28.16 -5.31
N GLY A 501 -22.49 -27.04 -5.61
CA GLY A 501 -22.20 -25.71 -5.06
C GLY A 501 -21.05 -24.96 -5.72
N LEU A 502 -20.56 -25.45 -6.87
CA LEU A 502 -19.53 -24.76 -7.65
C LEU A 502 -20.12 -23.75 -8.64
N GLU A 503 -19.33 -22.77 -9.04
CA GLU A 503 -19.70 -21.77 -10.02
C GLU A 503 -19.00 -22.02 -11.38
N PRO A 504 -19.51 -22.92 -12.24
CA PRO A 504 -18.91 -23.19 -13.55
C PRO A 504 -19.24 -22.11 -14.57
N LEU A 505 -18.29 -21.85 -15.50
CA LEU A 505 -18.49 -21.17 -16.77
C LEU A 505 -18.51 -22.19 -17.90
N LEU A 506 -19.66 -22.34 -18.58
CA LEU A 506 -19.76 -23.17 -19.78
C LEU A 506 -19.47 -22.32 -21.03
N ASP A 507 -18.42 -22.64 -21.76
CA ASP A 507 -18.13 -22.04 -23.06
C ASP A 507 -18.87 -22.81 -24.17
N ASP A 508 -20.08 -22.36 -24.40
CA ASP A 508 -21.02 -22.89 -25.39
C ASP A 508 -21.00 -22.13 -26.72
N ARG A 509 -19.99 -21.27 -26.98
CA ARG A 509 -19.84 -20.53 -28.24
C ARG A 509 -19.51 -21.47 -29.41
N ASP A 510 -20.02 -21.15 -30.59
CA ASP A 510 -19.51 -21.70 -31.85
C ASP A 510 -18.20 -20.97 -32.22
N ALA A 511 -17.08 -21.41 -31.63
CA ALA A 511 -15.76 -20.84 -31.84
C ALA A 511 -14.70 -21.94 -31.95
N ARG A 512 -13.60 -21.65 -32.66
CA ARG A 512 -12.47 -22.59 -32.80
C ARG A 512 -11.89 -22.93 -31.40
N PRO A 513 -11.48 -24.20 -31.17
CA PRO A 513 -10.91 -24.60 -29.88
C PRO A 513 -9.78 -23.71 -29.38
N GLY A 514 -8.86 -23.31 -30.26
CA GLY A 514 -7.75 -22.43 -29.90
C GLY A 514 -8.19 -21.04 -29.41
N VAL A 515 -9.32 -20.53 -29.87
CA VAL A 515 -9.90 -19.25 -29.36
C VAL A 515 -10.46 -19.45 -27.95
N LYS A 516 -11.25 -20.52 -27.75
CA LYS A 516 -11.80 -20.85 -26.43
C LYS A 516 -10.69 -21.05 -25.38
N PHE A 517 -9.64 -21.80 -25.74
CA PHE A 517 -8.50 -22.04 -24.84
C PHE A 517 -7.75 -20.74 -24.51
N ALA A 518 -7.47 -19.92 -25.53
CA ALA A 518 -6.77 -18.65 -25.32
C ALA A 518 -7.55 -17.70 -24.42
N ASP A 519 -8.88 -17.64 -24.54
CA ASP A 519 -9.73 -16.83 -23.68
C ASP A 519 -9.70 -17.35 -22.23
N MET A 520 -9.79 -18.67 -22.00
CA MET A 520 -9.78 -19.25 -20.66
C MET A 520 -8.41 -19.09 -19.98
N GLU A 521 -7.30 -19.23 -20.73
CA GLU A 521 -5.94 -18.96 -20.22
C GLU A 521 -5.77 -17.48 -19.87
N LEU A 522 -6.22 -16.55 -20.73
CA LEU A 522 -6.14 -15.11 -20.47
C LEU A 522 -6.94 -14.69 -19.24
N ILE A 523 -8.18 -15.19 -19.11
CA ILE A 523 -9.06 -14.91 -17.96
C ILE A 523 -8.51 -15.54 -16.67
N GLY A 524 -7.85 -16.70 -16.78
CA GLY A 524 -7.18 -17.35 -15.65
C GLY A 524 -8.08 -18.16 -14.73
N ILE A 525 -9.13 -18.79 -15.25
CA ILE A 525 -9.96 -19.69 -14.43
C ILE A 525 -9.12 -20.89 -13.98
N PRO A 526 -9.07 -21.22 -12.66
CA PRO A 526 -8.11 -22.19 -12.10
C PRO A 526 -8.23 -23.61 -12.67
N HIS A 527 -9.44 -24.04 -12.99
CA HIS A 527 -9.73 -25.41 -13.46
C HIS A 527 -10.43 -25.37 -14.81
N ARG A 528 -9.97 -26.19 -15.75
CA ARG A 528 -10.58 -26.32 -17.07
C ARG A 528 -10.90 -27.79 -17.38
N ILE A 529 -12.13 -28.06 -17.81
CA ILE A 529 -12.57 -29.35 -18.35
C ILE A 529 -12.91 -29.18 -19.80
N VAL A 530 -12.43 -30.07 -20.65
CA VAL A 530 -12.76 -30.12 -22.08
C VAL A 530 -13.70 -31.27 -22.33
N VAL A 531 -14.86 -30.94 -22.96
CA VAL A 531 -15.86 -31.93 -23.38
C VAL A 531 -15.84 -32.02 -24.91
N GLY A 532 -15.37 -33.13 -25.44
CA GLY A 532 -15.29 -33.39 -26.88
C GLY A 532 -15.66 -34.84 -27.21
N GLU A 533 -15.93 -35.14 -28.49
CA GLU A 533 -16.38 -36.47 -28.94
C GLU A 533 -15.45 -37.61 -28.51
N ARG A 534 -14.12 -37.42 -28.69
CA ARG A 534 -13.13 -38.45 -28.32
C ARG A 534 -13.17 -38.78 -26.83
N GLY A 535 -13.32 -37.76 -25.98
CA GLY A 535 -13.43 -37.94 -24.52
C GLY A 535 -14.67 -38.70 -24.14
N ILE A 536 -15.81 -38.42 -24.78
CA ILE A 536 -17.07 -39.13 -24.53
C ILE A 536 -16.95 -40.60 -24.96
N GLU A 537 -16.37 -40.87 -26.13
CA GLU A 537 -16.15 -42.21 -26.63
C GLU A 537 -15.21 -43.06 -25.72
N SER A 538 -14.19 -42.41 -25.13
CA SER A 538 -13.26 -43.07 -24.18
C SER A 538 -13.80 -43.10 -22.76
N GLY A 539 -14.91 -42.45 -22.42
CA GLY A 539 -15.44 -42.34 -21.09
C GLY A 539 -14.64 -41.42 -20.15
N THR A 540 -13.83 -40.51 -20.72
CA THR A 540 -12.97 -39.57 -19.97
C THR A 540 -13.15 -38.13 -20.44
N LEU A 541 -12.84 -37.17 -19.60
CA LEU A 541 -12.75 -35.75 -19.96
C LEU A 541 -11.34 -35.24 -19.66
N GLU A 542 -10.84 -34.37 -20.55
CA GLU A 542 -9.55 -33.73 -20.35
C GLU A 542 -9.69 -32.65 -19.27
N TYR A 543 -8.89 -32.75 -18.23
CA TYR A 543 -8.73 -31.74 -17.19
C TYR A 543 -7.37 -31.06 -17.31
N ARG A 544 -7.34 -29.75 -17.04
CA ARG A 544 -6.10 -29.00 -16.88
C ARG A 544 -6.24 -27.92 -15.83
N ALA A 545 -5.35 -27.93 -14.84
CA ALA A 545 -5.21 -26.79 -13.94
C ALA A 545 -4.53 -25.62 -14.64
N ARG A 546 -4.92 -24.36 -14.31
CA ARG A 546 -4.27 -23.17 -14.82
C ARG A 546 -2.81 -23.13 -14.36
N GLY A 547 -1.88 -22.93 -15.29
CA GLY A 547 -0.44 -22.98 -15.04
C GLY A 547 0.18 -24.38 -15.09
N ALA A 548 -0.60 -25.46 -15.26
CA ALA A 548 -0.04 -26.79 -15.45
C ALA A 548 0.50 -26.99 -16.87
N ASP A 549 1.64 -27.67 -17.01
CA ASP A 549 2.24 -27.95 -18.32
C ASP A 549 1.47 -29.01 -19.11
N GLN A 550 0.81 -29.93 -18.41
CA GLN A 550 0.13 -31.06 -19.01
C GLN A 550 -1.34 -31.17 -18.55
N SER A 551 -2.16 -31.67 -19.44
CA SER A 551 -3.52 -32.12 -19.11
C SER A 551 -3.53 -33.59 -18.67
N GLU A 552 -4.58 -34.00 -17.98
CA GLU A 552 -4.86 -35.39 -17.57
C GLU A 552 -6.29 -35.78 -17.94
N ASP A 553 -6.50 -37.06 -18.18
CA ASP A 553 -7.82 -37.60 -18.46
C ASP A 553 -8.48 -38.08 -17.18
N ILE A 554 -9.68 -37.61 -16.88
CA ILE A 554 -10.48 -37.96 -15.71
C ILE A 554 -11.73 -38.73 -16.19
N ALA A 555 -12.08 -39.84 -15.54
CA ALA A 555 -13.32 -40.56 -15.83
C ALA A 555 -14.55 -39.65 -15.63
N ILE A 556 -15.51 -39.68 -16.56
CA ILE A 556 -16.67 -38.78 -16.59
C ILE A 556 -17.45 -38.80 -15.27
N ASP A 557 -17.61 -39.96 -14.67
CA ASP A 557 -18.34 -40.16 -13.40
C ASP A 557 -17.56 -39.67 -12.16
N ALA A 558 -16.25 -39.49 -12.26
CA ALA A 558 -15.38 -39.03 -11.18
C ALA A 558 -15.04 -37.52 -11.23
N VAL A 559 -15.35 -36.82 -12.34
CA VAL A 559 -14.93 -35.40 -12.54
C VAL A 559 -15.42 -34.48 -11.44
N VAL A 560 -16.67 -34.59 -11.03
CA VAL A 560 -17.29 -33.69 -10.03
C VAL A 560 -16.60 -33.87 -8.68
N ASP A 561 -16.45 -35.13 -8.22
CA ASP A 561 -15.84 -35.45 -6.93
C ASP A 561 -14.36 -35.01 -6.89
N GLN A 562 -13.61 -35.25 -7.97
CA GLN A 562 -12.21 -34.81 -8.06
C GLN A 562 -12.07 -33.29 -8.08
N LEU A 563 -12.98 -32.57 -8.73
CA LEU A 563 -12.96 -31.10 -8.69
C LEU A 563 -13.27 -30.56 -7.31
N ILE A 564 -14.25 -31.14 -6.59
CA ILE A 564 -14.54 -30.78 -5.19
C ILE A 564 -13.32 -31.02 -4.29
N GLU A 565 -12.63 -32.14 -4.47
CA GLU A 565 -11.41 -32.45 -3.70
C GLU A 565 -10.29 -31.43 -3.97
N ARG A 566 -10.07 -31.04 -5.24
CA ARG A 566 -9.02 -30.09 -5.65
C ARG A 566 -9.31 -28.64 -5.26
N ILE A 567 -10.57 -28.23 -5.32
CA ILE A 567 -11.01 -26.87 -4.99
C ILE A 567 -11.15 -26.70 -3.48
N GLY A 568 -11.37 -27.79 -2.74
CA GLY A 568 -11.82 -27.80 -1.36
C GLY A 568 -13.34 -27.66 -1.29
N SER A 569 -13.95 -28.14 -0.20
CA SER A 569 -15.41 -28.05 -0.03
C SER A 569 -15.84 -26.58 -0.09
N PRO A 570 -16.84 -26.22 -0.91
CA PRO A 570 -17.35 -24.85 -0.94
C PRO A 570 -17.78 -24.46 0.47
N SER A 571 -17.31 -23.29 0.95
CA SER A 571 -17.77 -22.76 2.24
C SER A 571 -19.30 -22.63 2.17
N SER A 572 -20.01 -23.20 3.11
CA SER A 572 -21.47 -23.17 3.22
C SER A 572 -21.96 -21.76 3.61
N SER A 573 -21.72 -20.77 2.77
CA SER A 573 -22.19 -19.39 2.97
C SER A 573 -23.00 -18.92 1.77
N SER A 574 -24.19 -19.53 1.57
CA SER A 574 -25.23 -18.89 0.75
C SER A 574 -26.59 -19.48 1.04
N ALA A 575 -27.17 -19.12 2.17
CA ALA A 575 -28.62 -19.08 2.38
C ALA A 575 -28.90 -18.23 3.62
N GLY A 576 -29.25 -16.97 3.43
CA GLY A 576 -29.71 -16.06 4.49
C GLY A 576 -30.09 -14.75 3.88
#